data_b96f0eddecde56111b497118e227df50
#
_entry.id   b96f0eddecde56111b497118e227df50
#
_cell.length_a   1.000
_cell.length_b   1.000
_cell.length_c   1.000
_cell.angle_alpha   90.00
_cell.angle_beta   90.00
_cell.angle_gamma   90.00
#
_symmetry.space_group_name_H-M   'P 1'
#
loop_
_entity.id
_entity.type
_entity.pdbx_description
1 polymer ?
#
loop_
_entity_poly.entity_id
_entity_poly.type
_entity_poly.pdbx_seq_one_letter_code
_entity_poly.pdbx_strand_id
1 'polypeptide(L)'
;MKTDILIVGSGCSGLYCALNLPVSRQITVITKAGAEENDSYLAQGGMCMLKDESDYQGFFDDTMKAGHYENDEASVEIMIRSSRSVVEDLLQFGADFQRDENGELVFTR
;
A
#
# COMPACT_ATOMS: atom_id res chain seq x y z
N MET A 1 11.08 26.74 9.64
CA MET A 1 10.22 25.63 10.07
C MET A 1 11.12 24.54 10.65
N LYS A 2 10.76 23.96 11.78
CA LYS A 2 11.51 22.87 12.41
C LYS A 2 10.67 21.58 12.27
N THR A 3 11.26 20.49 11.85
CA THR A 3 10.58 19.18 11.74
C THR A 3 11.48 18.08 12.26
N ASP A 4 10.91 17.03 12.83
CA ASP A 4 11.66 15.84 13.26
C ASP A 4 11.87 14.89 12.09
N ILE A 5 10.87 14.79 11.20
CA ILE A 5 10.88 13.88 10.06
C ILE A 5 10.39 14.61 8.82
N LEU A 6 11.17 14.51 7.75
CA LEU A 6 10.80 15.04 6.43
C LEU A 6 10.50 13.87 5.48
N ILE A 7 9.29 13.86 4.92
CA ILE A 7 8.86 12.92 3.90
C ILE A 7 8.79 13.64 2.56
N VAL A 8 9.44 13.10 1.54
CA VAL A 8 9.45 13.67 0.20
C VAL A 8 8.53 12.85 -0.70
N GLY A 9 7.40 13.43 -1.05
CA GLY A 9 6.36 12.83 -1.88
C GLY A 9 5.06 12.60 -1.10
N SER A 10 3.94 13.01 -1.71
CA SER A 10 2.57 12.87 -1.18
C SER A 10 1.82 11.67 -1.77
N GLY A 11 2.51 10.75 -2.42
CA GLY A 11 1.91 9.50 -2.90
C GLY A 11 1.59 8.53 -1.76
N CYS A 12 0.97 7.41 -2.07
CA CYS A 12 0.47 6.42 -1.12
C CYS A 12 1.54 5.99 -0.10
N SER A 13 2.76 5.69 -0.54
CA SER A 13 3.86 5.26 0.35
C SER A 13 4.29 6.34 1.32
N GLY A 14 4.37 7.60 0.88
CA GLY A 14 4.73 8.73 1.75
C GLY A 14 3.67 8.99 2.81
N LEU A 15 2.39 8.97 2.42
CA LEU A 15 1.27 9.16 3.34
C LEU A 15 1.12 7.97 4.31
N TYR A 16 1.27 6.74 3.82
CA TYR A 16 1.26 5.55 4.67
C TYR A 16 2.38 5.58 5.71
N CYS A 17 3.60 5.98 5.30
CA CYS A 17 4.70 6.20 6.22
C CYS A 17 4.33 7.26 7.29
N ALA A 18 3.80 8.40 6.88
CA ALA A 18 3.43 9.47 7.81
C ALA A 18 2.40 9.02 8.86
N LEU A 19 1.39 8.26 8.43
CA LEU A 19 0.31 7.78 9.30
C LEU A 19 0.77 6.71 10.30
N ASN A 20 1.86 6.00 10.01
CA ASN A 20 2.45 4.99 10.89
C ASN A 20 3.54 5.54 11.83
N LEU A 21 3.88 6.82 11.72
CA LEU A 21 4.85 7.44 12.62
C LEU A 21 4.20 7.90 13.94
N PRO A 22 4.98 7.94 15.04
CA PRO A 22 4.46 8.39 16.33
C PRO A 22 3.89 9.82 16.26
N VAL A 23 2.67 10.01 16.77
CA VAL A 23 1.99 11.32 16.82
C VAL A 23 2.76 12.39 17.62
N SER A 24 3.74 11.98 18.43
CA SER A 24 4.62 12.89 19.16
C SER A 24 5.69 13.54 18.29
N ARG A 25 5.86 13.11 17.04
CA ARG A 25 6.83 13.63 16.10
C ARG A 25 6.22 14.70 15.21
N GLN A 26 6.98 15.77 14.97
CA GLN A 26 6.61 16.79 14.00
C GLN A 26 7.02 16.33 12.61
N ILE A 27 6.03 15.95 11.80
CA ILE A 27 6.23 15.39 10.46
C ILE A 27 5.88 16.45 9.43
N THR A 28 6.75 16.62 8.45
CA THR A 28 6.50 17.48 7.29
C THR A 28 6.54 16.63 6.02
N VAL A 29 5.47 16.68 5.25
CA VAL A 29 5.42 16.08 3.91
C VAL A 29 5.58 17.19 2.89
N ILE A 30 6.52 17.04 1.97
CA ILE A 30 6.70 17.96 0.83
C ILE A 30 6.43 17.26 -0.49
N THR A 31 5.87 18.00 -1.44
CA THR A 31 5.58 17.52 -2.78
C THR A 31 5.94 18.59 -3.81
N LYS A 32 6.21 18.19 -5.05
CA LYS A 32 6.57 19.13 -6.13
C LYS A 32 5.38 19.93 -6.68
N ALA A 33 4.16 19.46 -6.45
CA ALA A 33 2.92 20.04 -6.95
C ALA A 33 1.84 19.99 -5.84
N GLY A 34 0.56 20.07 -6.16
CA GLY A 34 -0.52 19.89 -5.21
C GLY A 34 -0.49 18.50 -4.53
N ALA A 35 -1.01 18.38 -3.33
CA ALA A 35 -1.03 17.11 -2.61
C ALA A 35 -1.77 16.00 -3.36
N GLU A 36 -2.73 16.36 -4.20
CA GLU A 36 -3.55 15.47 -5.02
C GLU A 36 -2.99 15.28 -6.45
N GLU A 37 -1.89 15.93 -6.78
CA GLU A 37 -1.26 15.84 -8.10
C GLU A 37 -0.16 14.77 -8.12
N ASN A 38 -0.56 13.52 -7.90
CA ASN A 38 0.35 12.37 -7.91
C ASN A 38 -0.34 11.13 -8.47
N ASP A 39 0.46 10.14 -8.86
CA ASP A 39 -0.04 8.92 -9.50
C ASP A 39 -0.94 8.10 -8.58
N SER A 40 -0.70 8.11 -7.27
CA SER A 40 -1.54 7.38 -6.31
C SER A 40 -2.95 7.96 -6.23
N TYR A 41 -3.10 9.28 -6.31
CA TYR A 41 -4.42 9.93 -6.32
C TYR A 41 -5.19 9.65 -7.60
N LEU A 42 -4.47 9.59 -8.72
CA LEU A 42 -5.05 9.32 -10.05
C LEU A 42 -5.21 7.83 -10.34
N ALA A 43 -4.65 6.95 -9.50
CA ALA A 43 -4.71 5.51 -9.71
C ALA A 43 -6.15 4.99 -9.67
N GLN A 44 -6.43 4.04 -10.56
CA GLN A 44 -7.71 3.34 -10.65
C GLN A 44 -7.48 1.85 -10.69
N GLY A 45 -8.45 1.07 -10.21
CA GLY A 45 -8.40 -0.39 -10.22
C GLY A 45 -8.37 -1.01 -8.84
N GLY A 46 -7.86 -2.23 -8.78
CA GLY A 46 -7.79 -3.02 -7.56
C GLY A 46 -6.42 -2.99 -6.92
N MET A 47 -6.35 -3.55 -5.75
CA MET A 47 -5.12 -3.77 -4.99
C MET A 47 -4.96 -5.28 -4.76
N CYS A 48 -3.76 -5.81 -5.06
CA CYS A 48 -3.46 -7.21 -4.79
C CYS A 48 -3.22 -7.42 -3.29
N MET A 49 -3.81 -8.48 -2.75
CA MET A 49 -3.67 -8.85 -1.35
C MET A 49 -3.60 -10.36 -1.22
N LEU A 50 -2.76 -10.87 -0.32
CA LEU A 50 -2.73 -12.28 0.03
C LEU A 50 -4.05 -12.67 0.72
N LYS A 51 -4.83 -13.55 0.11
CA LYS A 51 -6.11 -13.99 0.65
C LYS A 51 -5.92 -14.93 1.83
N ASP A 52 -5.10 -15.95 1.64
CA ASP A 52 -4.67 -16.89 2.66
C ASP A 52 -3.32 -17.51 2.27
N GLU A 53 -2.75 -18.35 3.15
CA GLU A 53 -1.41 -18.91 2.91
C GLU A 53 -1.35 -19.84 1.68
N SER A 54 -2.45 -20.42 1.24
CA SER A 54 -2.49 -21.27 0.03
C SER A 54 -2.27 -20.46 -1.26
N ASP A 55 -2.57 -19.17 -1.26
CA ASP A 55 -2.36 -18.26 -2.39
C ASP A 55 -0.90 -17.80 -2.52
N TYR A 56 -0.07 -17.96 -1.46
CA TYR A 56 1.25 -17.36 -1.42
C TYR A 56 2.13 -17.73 -2.62
N GLN A 57 2.24 -19.03 -2.92
CA GLN A 57 3.14 -19.49 -3.98
C GLN A 57 2.71 -18.96 -5.36
N GLY A 58 1.40 -18.99 -5.65
CA GLY A 58 0.87 -18.46 -6.91
C GLY A 58 1.10 -16.96 -7.04
N PHE A 59 0.86 -16.20 -5.98
CA PHE A 59 1.09 -14.76 -5.96
C PHE A 59 2.58 -14.43 -6.15
N PHE A 60 3.46 -15.17 -5.48
CA PHE A 60 4.90 -15.00 -5.62
C PHE A 60 5.37 -15.28 -7.05
N ASP A 61 5.00 -16.44 -7.62
CA ASP A 61 5.40 -16.86 -8.95
C ASP A 61 4.91 -15.88 -10.03
N ASP A 62 3.65 -15.44 -9.94
CA ASP A 62 3.08 -14.47 -10.87
C ASP A 62 3.77 -13.10 -10.77
N THR A 63 4.12 -12.67 -9.56
CA THR A 63 4.86 -11.42 -9.34
C THR A 63 6.27 -11.50 -9.93
N MET A 64 7.00 -12.58 -9.67
CA MET A 64 8.33 -12.80 -10.22
C MET A 64 8.29 -12.86 -11.75
N LYS A 65 7.32 -13.57 -12.32
CA LYS A 65 7.12 -13.66 -13.77
C LYS A 65 6.79 -12.30 -14.40
N ALA A 66 5.91 -11.52 -13.78
CA ALA A 66 5.55 -10.19 -14.26
C ALA A 66 6.75 -9.22 -14.28
N GLY A 67 7.66 -9.36 -13.33
CA GLY A 67 8.93 -8.64 -13.28
C GLY A 67 10.07 -9.27 -14.09
N HIS A 68 9.77 -10.23 -14.99
CA HIS A 68 10.76 -10.94 -15.80
C HIS A 68 11.87 -11.62 -14.98
N TYR A 69 11.57 -11.99 -13.72
CA TYR A 69 12.50 -12.57 -12.75
C TYR A 69 13.70 -11.66 -12.38
N GLU A 70 13.57 -10.36 -12.61
CA GLU A 70 14.55 -9.35 -12.17
C GLU A 70 14.23 -8.75 -10.79
N ASN A 71 13.11 -9.16 -10.19
CA ASN A 71 12.69 -8.72 -8.87
C ASN A 71 13.63 -9.24 -7.78
N ASP A 72 13.80 -8.45 -6.73
CA ASP A 72 14.40 -8.94 -5.49
C ASP A 72 13.39 -9.82 -4.73
N GLU A 73 13.72 -11.10 -4.58
CA GLU A 73 12.81 -12.10 -4.00
C GLU A 73 12.41 -11.76 -2.55
N ALA A 74 13.34 -11.24 -1.75
CA ALA A 74 13.06 -10.88 -0.36
C ALA A 74 12.09 -9.71 -0.27
N SER A 75 12.22 -8.73 -1.17
CA SER A 75 11.28 -7.61 -1.27
C SER A 75 9.89 -8.06 -1.72
N VAL A 76 9.81 -9.00 -2.66
CA VAL A 76 8.54 -9.59 -3.11
C VAL A 76 7.87 -10.35 -1.97
N GLU A 77 8.61 -11.16 -1.21
CA GLU A 77 8.08 -11.86 -0.05
C GLU A 77 7.50 -10.89 0.99
N ILE A 78 8.25 -9.85 1.35
CA ILE A 78 7.79 -8.81 2.30
C ILE A 78 6.51 -8.17 1.80
N MET A 79 6.45 -7.77 0.52
CA MET A 79 5.28 -7.16 -0.10
C MET A 79 4.05 -8.06 0.02
N ILE A 80 4.17 -9.34 -0.35
CA ILE A 80 3.06 -10.29 -0.33
C ILE A 80 2.59 -10.55 1.10
N ARG A 81 3.51 -10.89 2.02
CA ARG A 81 3.16 -11.24 3.41
C ARG A 81 2.59 -10.08 4.20
N SER A 82 3.02 -8.83 3.92
CA SER A 82 2.48 -7.64 4.58
C SER A 82 1.18 -7.13 3.95
N SER A 83 0.80 -7.59 2.75
CA SER A 83 -0.32 -7.02 2.00
C SER A 83 -1.64 -7.02 2.77
N ARG A 84 -1.90 -8.06 3.56
CA ARG A 84 -3.13 -8.17 4.37
C ARG A 84 -3.17 -7.13 5.49
N SER A 85 -2.10 -7.01 6.26
CA SER A 85 -2.02 -6.00 7.33
C SER A 85 -2.08 -4.58 6.79
N VAL A 86 -1.49 -4.34 5.61
CA VAL A 86 -1.58 -3.03 4.94
C VAL A 86 -3.03 -2.71 4.56
N VAL A 87 -3.80 -3.66 4.02
CA VAL A 87 -5.23 -3.45 3.72
C VAL A 87 -6.03 -3.19 4.99
N GLU A 88 -5.74 -3.91 6.08
CA GLU A 88 -6.36 -3.68 7.39
C GLU A 88 -6.08 -2.26 7.91
N ASP A 89 -4.84 -1.79 7.81
CA ASP A 89 -4.46 -0.42 8.16
C ASP A 89 -5.20 0.62 7.30
N LEU A 90 -5.26 0.40 5.99
CA LEU A 90 -5.98 1.31 5.07
C LEU A 90 -7.46 1.41 5.43
N LEU A 91 -8.10 0.30 5.79
CA LEU A 91 -9.50 0.29 6.27
C LEU A 91 -9.65 1.11 7.56
N GLN A 92 -8.70 1.00 8.50
CA GLN A 92 -8.68 1.79 9.73
C GLN A 92 -8.47 3.29 9.45
N PHE A 93 -7.71 3.65 8.41
CA PHE A 93 -7.53 5.02 7.96
C PHE A 93 -8.73 5.57 7.17
N GLY A 94 -9.76 4.73 6.93
CA GLY A 94 -10.99 5.14 6.28
C GLY A 94 -11.02 4.92 4.77
N ALA A 95 -10.12 4.12 4.21
CA ALA A 95 -10.21 3.70 2.82
C ALA A 95 -11.47 2.84 2.61
N ASP A 96 -12.20 3.14 1.54
CA ASP A 96 -13.43 2.43 1.18
C ASP A 96 -13.15 1.43 0.06
N PHE A 97 -13.17 0.14 0.41
CA PHE A 97 -13.07 -0.96 -0.55
C PHE A 97 -14.45 -1.55 -0.83
N GLN A 98 -14.65 -2.03 -2.06
CA GLN A 98 -15.90 -2.66 -2.46
C GLN A 98 -16.21 -3.87 -1.56
N ARG A 99 -17.46 -3.94 -1.10
CA ARG A 99 -17.96 -5.03 -0.26
C ARG A 99 -19.16 -5.70 -0.95
N ASP A 100 -19.34 -6.98 -0.67
CA ASP A 100 -20.51 -7.74 -1.09
C ASP A 100 -21.72 -7.47 -0.18
N GLU A 101 -22.81 -8.15 -0.46
CA GLU A 101 -24.08 -8.05 0.30
C GLU A 101 -23.96 -8.50 1.76
N ASN A 102 -22.92 -9.29 2.10
CA ASN A 102 -22.63 -9.75 3.46
C ASN A 102 -21.63 -8.83 4.18
N GLY A 103 -21.13 -7.77 3.51
CA GLY A 103 -20.15 -6.85 4.04
C GLY A 103 -18.70 -7.33 3.94
N GLU A 104 -18.44 -8.43 3.22
CA GLU A 104 -17.11 -8.96 2.99
C GLU A 104 -16.42 -8.25 1.82
N LEU A 105 -15.07 -8.16 1.86
CA LEU A 105 -14.29 -7.58 0.77
C LEU A 105 -14.46 -8.36 -0.53
N VAL A 106 -14.70 -7.66 -1.63
CA VAL A 106 -14.85 -8.29 -2.95
C VAL A 106 -13.47 -8.52 -3.55
N PHE A 107 -13.19 -9.78 -3.87
CA PHE A 107 -12.00 -10.18 -4.65
C PHE A 107 -12.39 -10.43 -6.10
N THR A 108 -11.66 -9.81 -7.03
CA THR A 108 -11.74 -10.11 -8.46
C THR A 108 -10.69 -11.17 -8.82
N ARG A 109 -11.05 -12.03 -9.78
CA ARG A 109 -10.14 -13.04 -10.34
C ARG A 109 -9.35 -12.47 -11.50
#